data_5e7e269c8f2e6f7f92d9288737853943
#
_entry.id   5e7e269c8f2e6f7f92d9288737853943
#
_cell.length_a   1.000
_cell.length_b   1.000
_cell.length_c   1.000
_cell.angle_alpha   90.00
_cell.angle_beta   90.00
_cell.angle_gamma   90.00
#
_symmetry.space_group_name_H-M   'P 1'
#
loop_
_entity.id
_entity.type
_entity.pdbx_description
1 polymer ?
#
loop_
_entity_poly.entity_id
_entity_poly.type
_entity_poly.pdbx_seq_one_letter_code
_entity_poly.pdbx_strand_id
1 'polypeptide(L)'
;MTRQTLDRPAQGVRHARLLTLLGPAFVAAIAYVDPGNVAANLTAGARFGYLLVWVLVVANVMAVLVQYLSAKLGVVTGRSLPEVLGERLSRRGRIAYWAQAEVVAMATDVAEVIGGAIALHLLFGVPLVLGGIITGVVSMLVLGVQQRRGQRVFETVVTSMLGVLTVGFCAGLFFAPPDLGAVLGGLVPRLDGPESVLLAASMLGATVMPHAIYLHSSLARDRVRHDARVQRRHALAAGAEDRAGGAVDGGAADGVVVEVATGDDVAVPGPPSPPVVRRLLTATRWDVVAALVLAGSVNIAMLLLAAANLPGRTGTDSIEGAHAAIESSLGPGVAVLFGVGLLASGLASTSVGAYAGAEIMSGLLHVRVSLLARRLVTLVPAIVLLATGVSPTWLLVVSQVVLSFGIPFAMVPLVRITRDAGLLGGFRNGLATQVAAWAVAAVIVALNLALLWLTFTG
;
A
#
# COMPACT_ATOMS: atom_id res chain seq x y z
N MET A 1 21.91 37.47 47.02
CA MET A 1 22.31 37.36 45.60
C MET A 1 21.61 36.17 44.95
N THR A 2 20.52 36.45 44.29
CA THR A 2 19.58 35.47 43.73
C THR A 2 20.04 35.07 42.35
N ARG A 3 20.39 33.78 42.13
CA ARG A 3 20.67 33.24 40.79
C ARG A 3 19.34 32.93 40.10
N GLN A 4 18.98 33.78 39.12
CA GLN A 4 17.95 33.45 38.13
C GLN A 4 18.49 32.43 37.16
N THR A 5 17.95 31.23 37.16
CA THR A 5 18.07 30.25 36.09
C THR A 5 17.15 30.66 34.97
N LEU A 6 17.75 31.09 33.87
CA LEU A 6 17.04 31.42 32.62
C LEU A 6 16.57 30.09 31.96
N ASP A 7 15.28 29.85 32.07
CA ASP A 7 14.58 28.90 31.22
C ASP A 7 14.65 29.35 29.75
N ARG A 8 15.47 28.69 28.95
CA ARG A 8 15.44 28.81 27.47
C ARG A 8 14.40 27.85 26.93
N PRO A 9 13.35 28.36 26.29
CA PRO A 9 12.37 27.48 25.65
C PRO A 9 13.00 26.82 24.42
N ALA A 10 12.97 25.51 24.39
CA ALA A 10 13.36 24.67 23.26
C ALA A 10 12.39 24.85 22.08
N GLN A 11 12.46 25.96 21.34
CA GLN A 11 11.60 26.26 20.19
C GLN A 11 12.14 25.78 18.83
N GLY A 12 13.37 25.26 18.75
CA GLY A 12 14.02 24.90 17.45
C GLY A 12 13.72 23.48 16.92
N VAL A 13 12.99 22.62 17.66
CA VAL A 13 12.89 21.18 17.36
C VAL A 13 11.58 20.78 16.65
N ARG A 14 10.66 21.75 16.42
CA ARG A 14 9.27 21.42 16.05
C ARG A 14 9.02 21.07 14.56
N HIS A 15 9.78 21.58 13.60
CA HIS A 15 9.46 21.43 12.17
C HIS A 15 10.17 20.24 11.48
N ALA A 16 11.40 19.92 11.86
CA ALA A 16 12.15 18.80 11.26
C ALA A 16 11.56 17.40 11.58
N ARG A 17 10.80 17.27 12.67
CA ARG A 17 10.24 15.98 13.12
C ARG A 17 8.92 15.56 12.46
N LEU A 18 8.20 16.44 11.78
CA LEU A 18 6.98 16.06 11.04
C LEU A 18 7.32 15.35 9.73
N LEU A 19 8.33 15.80 9.01
CA LEU A 19 8.80 15.15 7.78
C LEU A 19 9.38 13.76 8.04
N THR A 20 10.00 13.52 9.20
CA THR A 20 10.48 12.18 9.58
C THR A 20 9.35 11.24 10.04
N LEU A 21 8.14 11.75 10.20
CA LEU A 21 6.94 10.95 10.51
C LEU A 21 6.15 10.55 9.24
N LEU A 22 6.51 11.06 8.06
CA LEU A 22 5.99 10.62 6.78
C LEU A 22 6.75 9.37 6.35
N GLY A 23 6.05 8.32 5.95
CA GLY A 23 6.70 7.10 5.44
C GLY A 23 5.82 5.88 5.31
N PRO A 24 5.16 5.35 6.34
CA PRO A 24 4.36 4.14 6.24
C PRO A 24 3.25 4.21 5.20
N ALA A 25 2.57 5.35 5.07
CA ALA A 25 1.52 5.53 4.08
C ALA A 25 2.07 5.63 2.66
N PHE A 26 3.26 6.20 2.45
CA PHE A 26 3.90 6.24 1.12
C PHE A 26 4.32 4.85 0.66
N VAL A 27 4.81 3.99 1.56
CA VAL A 27 5.09 2.58 1.23
C VAL A 27 3.80 1.85 0.89
N ALA A 28 2.75 2.03 1.67
CA ALA A 28 1.45 1.44 1.37
C ALA A 28 0.85 2.00 0.07
N ALA A 29 1.09 3.28 -0.26
CA ALA A 29 0.55 3.94 -1.45
C ALA A 29 1.09 3.37 -2.77
N ILE A 30 2.26 2.75 -2.77
CA ILE A 30 2.80 2.09 -3.97
C ILE A 30 1.91 0.93 -4.40
N ALA A 31 1.34 0.19 -3.46
CA ALA A 31 0.35 -0.83 -3.78
C ALA A 31 -0.81 -0.26 -4.62
N TYR A 32 -1.15 1.02 -4.48
CA TYR A 32 -2.24 1.69 -5.20
C TYR A 32 -1.91 2.10 -6.64
N VAL A 33 -0.68 1.87 -7.09
CA VAL A 33 -0.25 2.15 -8.46
C VAL A 33 0.51 0.94 -8.99
N ASP A 34 -0.06 -0.25 -8.80
CA ASP A 34 0.44 -1.51 -9.32
C ASP A 34 0.10 -1.70 -10.82
N PRO A 35 0.68 -2.68 -11.49
CA PRO A 35 0.37 -2.95 -12.89
C PRO A 35 -1.11 -3.28 -13.15
N GLY A 36 -1.83 -3.82 -12.16
CA GLY A 36 -3.26 -4.07 -12.27
C GLY A 36 -4.08 -2.79 -12.33
N ASN A 37 -3.71 -1.75 -11.54
CA ASN A 37 -4.26 -0.40 -11.66
C ASN A 37 -4.01 0.17 -13.05
N VAL A 38 -2.77 0.01 -13.57
CA VAL A 38 -2.43 0.47 -14.92
C VAL A 38 -3.36 -0.17 -15.95
N ALA A 39 -3.50 -1.50 -15.94
CA ALA A 39 -4.37 -2.22 -16.86
C ALA A 39 -5.84 -1.78 -16.74
N ALA A 40 -6.40 -1.76 -15.52
CA ALA A 40 -7.79 -1.39 -15.30
C ALA A 40 -8.11 0.04 -15.76
N ASN A 41 -7.24 1.00 -15.42
CA ASN A 41 -7.44 2.41 -15.75
C ASN A 41 -7.27 2.68 -17.25
N LEU A 42 -6.28 2.06 -17.90
CA LEU A 42 -6.09 2.19 -19.35
C LEU A 42 -7.24 1.56 -20.11
N THR A 43 -7.67 0.34 -19.76
CA THR A 43 -8.80 -0.33 -20.38
C THR A 43 -10.09 0.47 -20.19
N ALA A 44 -10.33 1.01 -18.98
CA ALA A 44 -11.48 1.85 -18.69
C ALA A 44 -11.49 3.13 -19.57
N GLY A 45 -10.36 3.83 -19.65
CA GLY A 45 -10.22 5.02 -20.49
C GLY A 45 -10.36 4.73 -21.98
N ALA A 46 -9.75 3.64 -22.47
CA ALA A 46 -9.80 3.25 -23.88
C ALA A 46 -11.22 2.87 -24.33
N ARG A 47 -11.96 2.11 -23.50
CA ARG A 47 -13.29 1.60 -23.87
C ARG A 47 -14.43 2.55 -23.56
N PHE A 48 -14.36 3.24 -22.42
CA PHE A 48 -15.46 4.07 -21.90
C PHE A 48 -15.12 5.57 -21.83
N GLY A 49 -13.95 5.99 -22.34
CA GLY A 49 -13.53 7.38 -22.24
C GLY A 49 -13.52 7.86 -20.80
N TYR A 50 -14.19 8.97 -20.55
CA TYR A 50 -14.23 9.59 -19.21
C TYR A 50 -15.32 9.02 -18.27
N LEU A 51 -16.13 8.03 -18.72
CA LEU A 51 -17.31 7.53 -17.99
C LEU A 51 -16.99 7.10 -16.55
N LEU A 52 -15.84 6.47 -16.32
CA LEU A 52 -15.47 5.86 -15.05
C LEU A 52 -14.54 6.72 -14.17
N VAL A 53 -14.35 8.01 -14.49
CA VAL A 53 -13.56 8.94 -13.66
C VAL A 53 -14.09 9.01 -12.22
N TRP A 54 -15.42 9.03 -12.06
CA TRP A 54 -16.06 9.06 -10.75
C TRP A 54 -15.69 7.85 -9.88
N VAL A 55 -15.47 6.68 -10.50
CA VAL A 55 -15.09 5.45 -9.79
C VAL A 55 -13.74 5.64 -9.11
N LEU A 56 -12.73 6.20 -9.81
CA LEU A 56 -11.41 6.47 -9.24
C LEU A 56 -11.45 7.49 -8.11
N VAL A 57 -12.24 8.56 -8.28
CA VAL A 57 -12.39 9.59 -7.24
C VAL A 57 -13.01 8.98 -5.98
N VAL A 58 -14.11 8.25 -6.14
CA VAL A 58 -14.79 7.58 -5.01
C VAL A 58 -13.89 6.52 -4.37
N ALA A 59 -13.24 5.68 -5.18
CA ALA A 59 -12.31 4.65 -4.71
C ALA A 59 -11.16 5.25 -3.90
N ASN A 60 -10.60 6.38 -4.35
CA ASN A 60 -9.52 7.05 -3.65
C ASN A 60 -9.97 7.64 -2.30
N VAL A 61 -11.15 8.26 -2.25
CA VAL A 61 -11.75 8.75 -0.99
C VAL A 61 -12.01 7.59 -0.01
N MET A 62 -12.53 6.45 -0.53
CA MET A 62 -12.73 5.23 0.26
C MET A 62 -11.39 4.70 0.79
N ALA A 63 -10.36 4.66 -0.06
CA ALA A 63 -9.02 4.21 0.32
C ALA A 63 -8.41 5.08 1.45
N VAL A 64 -8.54 6.41 1.39
CA VAL A 64 -8.08 7.33 2.45
C VAL A 64 -8.71 6.97 3.79
N LEU A 65 -10.03 6.74 3.82
CA LEU A 65 -10.71 6.37 5.06
C LEU A 65 -10.23 5.02 5.59
N VAL A 66 -10.17 4.00 4.73
CA VAL A 66 -9.79 2.63 5.11
C VAL A 66 -8.35 2.56 5.59
N GLN A 67 -7.43 3.23 4.89
CA GLN A 67 -6.02 3.26 5.26
C GLN A 67 -5.78 4.03 6.56
N TYR A 68 -6.50 5.12 6.78
CA TYR A 68 -6.46 5.82 8.07
C TYR A 68 -6.94 4.93 9.22
N LEU A 69 -8.02 4.17 9.04
CA LEU A 69 -8.51 3.24 10.07
C LEU A 69 -7.50 2.11 10.35
N SER A 70 -6.87 1.60 9.30
CA SER A 70 -5.83 0.57 9.41
C SER A 70 -4.63 1.08 10.21
N ALA A 71 -4.06 2.21 9.82
CA ALA A 71 -2.93 2.81 10.53
C ALA A 71 -3.29 3.21 11.97
N LYS A 72 -4.50 3.74 12.19
CA LYS A 72 -5.02 4.07 13.52
C LYS A 72 -5.03 2.86 14.44
N LEU A 73 -5.44 1.69 13.95
CA LEU A 73 -5.37 0.44 14.72
C LEU A 73 -3.93 0.17 15.17
N GLY A 74 -2.97 0.21 14.26
CA GLY A 74 -1.54 -0.02 14.56
C GLY A 74 -0.97 0.97 15.57
N VAL A 75 -1.27 2.27 15.39
CA VAL A 75 -0.78 3.35 16.26
C VAL A 75 -1.36 3.26 17.68
N VAL A 76 -2.67 3.03 17.80
CA VAL A 76 -3.35 3.08 19.11
C VAL A 76 -3.10 1.82 19.92
N THR A 77 -3.12 0.65 19.26
CA THR A 77 -3.06 -0.64 19.97
C THR A 77 -1.65 -1.22 20.04
N GLY A 78 -0.72 -0.73 19.22
CA GLY A 78 0.59 -1.37 19.03
C GLY A 78 0.49 -2.76 18.41
N ARG A 79 -0.65 -3.12 17.78
CA ARG A 79 -0.93 -4.40 17.14
C ARG A 79 -1.39 -4.21 15.71
N SER A 80 -1.03 -5.14 14.84
CA SER A 80 -1.53 -5.15 13.47
C SER A 80 -2.92 -5.80 13.37
N LEU A 81 -3.64 -5.55 12.27
CA LEU A 81 -4.92 -6.19 12.02
C LEU A 81 -4.82 -7.72 11.98
N PRO A 82 -3.81 -8.34 11.31
CA PRO A 82 -3.63 -9.78 11.36
C PRO A 82 -3.39 -10.33 12.77
N GLU A 83 -2.61 -9.63 13.62
CA GLU A 83 -2.36 -10.04 15.01
C GLU A 83 -3.66 -10.05 15.83
N VAL A 84 -4.46 -8.98 15.75
CA VAL A 84 -5.75 -8.89 16.47
C VAL A 84 -6.72 -9.97 16.01
N LEU A 85 -6.76 -10.27 14.72
CA LEU A 85 -7.59 -11.34 14.18
C LEU A 85 -7.09 -12.72 14.61
N GLY A 86 -5.77 -12.94 14.61
CA GLY A 86 -5.15 -14.18 15.04
C GLY A 86 -5.44 -14.52 16.50
N GLU A 87 -5.58 -13.51 17.38
CA GLU A 87 -5.98 -13.70 18.77
C GLU A 87 -7.48 -13.97 18.96
N ARG A 88 -8.34 -13.34 18.13
CA ARG A 88 -9.80 -13.42 18.28
C ARG A 88 -10.45 -14.60 17.59
N LEU A 89 -9.83 -15.13 16.54
CA LEU A 89 -10.38 -16.22 15.74
C LEU A 89 -10.00 -17.60 16.30
N SER A 90 -10.93 -18.56 16.21
CA SER A 90 -10.62 -19.97 16.44
C SER A 90 -9.58 -20.49 15.43
N ARG A 91 -8.91 -21.61 15.73
CA ARG A 91 -7.90 -22.21 14.83
C ARG A 91 -8.46 -22.44 13.40
N ARG A 92 -9.68 -22.95 13.27
CA ARG A 92 -10.33 -23.15 11.96
C ARG A 92 -10.62 -21.82 11.28
N GLY A 93 -11.13 -20.85 12.02
CA GLY A 93 -11.37 -19.49 11.51
C GLY A 93 -10.09 -18.81 11.02
N ARG A 94 -8.97 -18.95 11.74
CA ARG A 94 -7.66 -18.39 11.32
C ARG A 94 -7.18 -19.00 10.03
N ILE A 95 -7.29 -20.33 9.87
CA ILE A 95 -6.87 -21.04 8.64
C ILE A 95 -7.74 -20.60 7.45
N ALA A 96 -9.07 -20.58 7.61
CA ALA A 96 -9.98 -20.15 6.55
C ALA A 96 -9.73 -18.69 6.15
N TYR A 97 -9.52 -17.82 7.14
CA TYR A 97 -9.23 -16.41 6.92
C TYR A 97 -7.88 -16.19 6.22
N TRP A 98 -6.85 -16.95 6.65
CA TRP A 98 -5.54 -16.94 6.00
C TRP A 98 -5.64 -17.44 4.56
N ALA A 99 -6.33 -18.55 4.29
CA ALA A 99 -6.46 -19.11 2.95
C ALA A 99 -7.09 -18.12 1.96
N GLN A 100 -8.14 -17.40 2.38
CA GLN A 100 -8.75 -16.33 1.58
C GLN A 100 -7.74 -15.20 1.33
N ALA A 101 -7.03 -14.72 2.36
CA ALA A 101 -6.04 -13.66 2.24
C ALA A 101 -4.84 -14.09 1.37
N GLU A 102 -4.47 -15.37 1.38
CA GLU A 102 -3.41 -15.92 0.54
C GLU A 102 -3.81 -15.97 -0.94
N VAL A 103 -5.05 -16.33 -1.26
CA VAL A 103 -5.57 -16.26 -2.64
C VAL A 103 -5.48 -14.84 -3.19
N VAL A 104 -5.87 -13.85 -2.38
CA VAL A 104 -5.76 -12.42 -2.74
C VAL A 104 -4.31 -12.00 -2.93
N ALA A 105 -3.41 -12.42 -2.04
CA ALA A 105 -1.99 -12.11 -2.14
C ALA A 105 -1.35 -12.77 -3.38
N MET A 106 -1.74 -14.00 -3.71
CA MET A 106 -1.28 -14.67 -4.94
C MET A 106 -1.78 -13.94 -6.19
N ALA A 107 -3.02 -13.46 -6.22
CA ALA A 107 -3.54 -12.68 -7.35
C ALA A 107 -2.75 -11.36 -7.53
N THR A 108 -2.36 -10.72 -6.43
CA THR A 108 -1.48 -9.55 -6.46
C THR A 108 -0.09 -9.90 -7.03
N ASP A 109 0.54 -10.94 -6.51
CA ASP A 109 1.86 -11.39 -6.96
C ASP A 109 1.86 -11.76 -8.46
N VAL A 110 0.78 -12.38 -8.96
CA VAL A 110 0.58 -12.66 -10.40
C VAL A 110 0.54 -11.36 -11.19
N ALA A 111 -0.25 -10.36 -10.76
CA ALA A 111 -0.35 -9.08 -11.44
C ALA A 111 1.01 -8.36 -11.53
N GLU A 112 1.76 -8.36 -10.44
CA GLU A 112 3.07 -7.71 -10.34
C GLU A 112 4.11 -8.34 -11.29
N VAL A 113 4.15 -9.67 -11.35
CA VAL A 113 5.06 -10.40 -12.25
C VAL A 113 4.69 -10.17 -13.71
N ILE A 114 3.39 -10.25 -14.04
CA ILE A 114 2.89 -10.01 -15.39
C ILE A 114 3.19 -8.56 -15.82
N GLY A 115 2.94 -7.58 -14.94
CA GLY A 115 3.21 -6.18 -15.25
C GLY A 115 4.69 -5.89 -15.50
N GLY A 116 5.58 -6.46 -14.69
CA GLY A 116 7.02 -6.38 -14.92
C GLY A 116 7.46 -7.08 -16.20
N ALA A 117 6.85 -8.22 -16.56
CA ALA A 117 7.11 -8.93 -17.81
C ALA A 117 6.69 -8.10 -19.02
N ILE A 118 5.51 -7.48 -18.99
CA ILE A 118 5.04 -6.56 -20.03
C ILE A 118 6.01 -5.38 -20.17
N ALA A 119 6.40 -4.77 -19.06
CA ALA A 119 7.32 -3.63 -19.10
C ALA A 119 8.68 -3.99 -19.73
N LEU A 120 9.26 -5.15 -19.41
CA LEU A 120 10.47 -5.65 -20.02
C LEU A 120 10.28 -5.99 -21.50
N HIS A 121 9.12 -6.49 -21.89
CA HIS A 121 8.77 -6.72 -23.28
C HIS A 121 8.69 -5.40 -24.06
N LEU A 122 8.00 -4.39 -23.55
CA LEU A 122 7.85 -3.09 -24.17
C LEU A 122 9.17 -2.32 -24.32
N LEU A 123 10.03 -2.37 -23.29
CA LEU A 123 11.27 -1.60 -23.27
C LEU A 123 12.42 -2.28 -24.03
N PHE A 124 12.49 -3.62 -23.99
CA PHE A 124 13.67 -4.37 -24.43
C PHE A 124 13.33 -5.53 -25.36
N GLY A 125 12.05 -5.76 -25.73
CA GLY A 125 11.63 -6.87 -26.57
C GLY A 125 11.77 -8.26 -25.91
N VAL A 126 11.92 -8.33 -24.58
CA VAL A 126 12.11 -9.59 -23.85
C VAL A 126 10.83 -10.43 -23.95
N PRO A 127 10.91 -11.75 -24.26
CA PRO A 127 9.74 -12.62 -24.24
C PRO A 127 9.06 -12.62 -22.86
N LEU A 128 7.71 -12.61 -22.83
CA LEU A 128 6.92 -12.40 -21.60
C LEU A 128 7.28 -13.40 -20.47
N VAL A 129 7.45 -14.69 -20.79
CA VAL A 129 7.82 -15.71 -19.81
C VAL A 129 9.20 -15.41 -19.20
N LEU A 130 10.18 -15.04 -20.03
CA LEU A 130 11.51 -14.67 -19.56
C LEU A 130 11.46 -13.37 -18.76
N GLY A 131 10.67 -12.39 -19.21
CA GLY A 131 10.42 -11.15 -18.48
C GLY A 131 9.82 -11.39 -17.10
N GLY A 132 8.89 -12.35 -16.98
CA GLY A 132 8.34 -12.78 -15.69
C GLY A 132 9.37 -13.40 -14.75
N ILE A 133 10.25 -14.25 -15.27
CA ILE A 133 11.36 -14.83 -14.51
C ILE A 133 12.32 -13.73 -14.02
N ILE A 134 12.72 -12.81 -14.91
CA ILE A 134 13.61 -11.68 -14.58
C ILE A 134 12.96 -10.82 -13.49
N THR A 135 11.70 -10.46 -13.66
CA THR A 135 10.94 -9.66 -12.67
C THR A 135 10.90 -10.38 -11.31
N GLY A 136 10.64 -11.69 -11.31
CA GLY A 136 10.67 -12.52 -10.10
C GLY A 136 12.03 -12.48 -9.40
N VAL A 137 13.11 -12.68 -10.13
CA VAL A 137 14.49 -12.66 -9.59
C VAL A 137 14.84 -11.28 -9.04
N VAL A 138 14.57 -10.20 -9.80
CA VAL A 138 14.86 -8.83 -9.36
C VAL A 138 14.04 -8.50 -8.10
N SER A 139 12.78 -8.90 -8.03
CA SER A 139 11.96 -8.70 -6.83
C SER A 139 12.52 -9.40 -5.60
N MET A 140 13.07 -10.62 -5.76
CA MET A 140 13.76 -11.32 -4.67
C MET A 140 15.01 -10.57 -4.19
N LEU A 141 15.77 -9.96 -5.11
CA LEU A 141 16.93 -9.13 -4.76
C LEU A 141 16.50 -7.87 -3.97
N VAL A 142 15.43 -7.20 -4.38
CA VAL A 142 14.89 -6.03 -3.66
C VAL A 142 14.44 -6.40 -2.25
N LEU A 143 13.74 -7.54 -2.09
CA LEU A 143 13.39 -8.09 -0.77
C LEU A 143 14.62 -8.44 0.07
N GLY A 144 15.69 -8.95 -0.55
CA GLY A 144 16.96 -9.20 0.11
C GLY A 144 17.63 -7.93 0.66
N VAL A 145 17.47 -6.79 -0.03
CA VAL A 145 17.94 -5.49 0.46
C VAL A 145 17.18 -5.08 1.73
N GLN A 146 15.86 -5.26 1.77
CA GLN A 146 15.05 -4.99 2.96
C GLN A 146 15.55 -5.76 4.19
N GLN A 147 15.83 -7.05 4.02
CA GLN A 147 16.30 -7.90 5.12
C GLN A 147 17.69 -7.51 5.64
N ARG A 148 18.59 -7.04 4.76
CA ARG A 148 19.98 -6.73 5.11
C ARG A 148 20.22 -5.28 5.52
N ARG A 149 19.55 -4.31 4.91
CA ARG A 149 19.79 -2.86 5.08
C ARG A 149 18.71 -2.14 5.91
N GLY A 150 17.66 -2.85 6.31
CA GLY A 150 16.60 -2.34 7.20
C GLY A 150 15.51 -1.54 6.49
N GLN A 151 14.46 -1.26 7.24
CA GLN A 151 13.20 -0.70 6.75
C GLN A 151 13.34 0.70 6.12
N ARG A 152 14.18 1.59 6.68
CA ARG A 152 14.34 2.96 6.15
C ARG A 152 14.92 2.99 4.73
N VAL A 153 15.90 2.13 4.42
CA VAL A 153 16.47 2.03 3.07
C VAL A 153 15.42 1.51 2.11
N PHE A 154 14.66 0.50 2.52
CA PHE A 154 13.53 -0.02 1.75
C PHE A 154 12.48 1.07 1.46
N GLU A 155 12.02 1.81 2.48
CA GLU A 155 11.07 2.92 2.33
C GLU A 155 11.59 3.97 1.34
N THR A 156 12.88 4.31 1.40
CA THR A 156 13.48 5.29 0.47
C THR A 156 13.48 4.79 -0.96
N VAL A 157 13.91 3.54 -1.19
CA VAL A 157 13.93 2.92 -2.54
C VAL A 157 12.52 2.90 -3.13
N VAL A 158 11.57 2.40 -2.36
CA VAL A 158 10.17 2.25 -2.76
C VAL A 158 9.52 3.61 -3.04
N THR A 159 9.74 4.63 -2.19
CA THR A 159 9.24 5.99 -2.43
C THR A 159 9.89 6.65 -3.65
N SER A 160 11.18 6.40 -3.90
CA SER A 160 11.86 6.89 -5.11
C SER A 160 11.25 6.28 -6.38
N MET A 161 10.91 4.99 -6.35
CA MET A 161 10.22 4.32 -7.46
C MET A 161 8.82 4.90 -7.69
N LEU A 162 8.09 5.30 -6.64
CA LEU A 162 6.83 6.03 -6.78
C LEU A 162 7.02 7.37 -7.50
N GLY A 163 8.11 8.07 -7.25
CA GLY A 163 8.46 9.30 -7.97
C GLY A 163 8.69 9.05 -9.47
N VAL A 164 9.47 8.03 -9.81
CA VAL A 164 9.72 7.63 -11.21
C VAL A 164 8.42 7.28 -11.93
N LEU A 165 7.61 6.46 -11.30
CA LEU A 165 6.31 6.01 -11.79
C LEU A 165 5.34 7.20 -11.98
N THR A 166 5.31 8.15 -11.03
CA THR A 166 4.48 9.37 -11.13
C THR A 166 4.88 10.19 -12.37
N VAL A 167 6.18 10.41 -12.58
CA VAL A 167 6.67 11.10 -13.77
C VAL A 167 6.32 10.32 -15.03
N GLY A 168 6.55 8.99 -15.04
CA GLY A 168 6.30 8.14 -16.19
C GLY A 168 4.86 8.17 -16.68
N PHE A 169 3.89 8.16 -15.78
CA PHE A 169 2.47 8.16 -16.15
C PHE A 169 1.85 9.55 -16.32
N CYS A 170 2.30 10.55 -15.54
CA CYS A 170 1.73 11.90 -15.64
C CYS A 170 2.32 12.73 -16.79
N ALA A 171 3.52 12.38 -17.29
CA ALA A 171 4.17 13.14 -18.37
C ALA A 171 3.30 13.26 -19.61
N GLY A 172 2.57 12.20 -19.98
CA GLY A 172 1.68 12.19 -21.14
C GLY A 172 0.58 13.26 -21.13
N LEU A 173 0.08 13.64 -19.95
CA LEU A 173 -0.97 14.67 -19.82
C LEU A 173 -0.50 16.08 -20.21
N PHE A 174 0.80 16.36 -20.12
CA PHE A 174 1.35 17.65 -20.57
C PHE A 174 1.36 17.76 -22.09
N PHE A 175 1.48 16.63 -22.80
CA PHE A 175 1.49 16.60 -24.27
C PHE A 175 0.09 16.43 -24.87
N ALA A 176 -0.81 15.77 -24.15
CA ALA A 176 -2.21 15.55 -24.54
C ALA A 176 -3.14 15.89 -23.37
N PRO A 177 -3.45 17.17 -23.16
CA PRO A 177 -4.33 17.59 -22.09
C PRO A 177 -5.76 17.05 -22.34
N PRO A 178 -6.43 16.52 -21.29
CA PRO A 178 -7.79 16.01 -21.42
C PRO A 178 -8.81 17.15 -21.60
N ASP A 179 -9.95 16.85 -22.20
CA ASP A 179 -11.09 17.77 -22.25
C ASP A 179 -11.70 17.90 -20.84
N LEU A 180 -11.56 19.08 -20.25
CA LEU A 180 -12.06 19.36 -18.91
C LEU A 180 -13.58 19.23 -18.80
N GLY A 181 -14.34 19.56 -19.87
CA GLY A 181 -15.79 19.38 -19.89
C GLY A 181 -16.18 17.92 -19.80
N ALA A 182 -15.51 17.06 -20.57
CA ALA A 182 -15.72 15.63 -20.54
C ALA A 182 -15.28 15.00 -19.21
N VAL A 183 -14.18 15.47 -18.63
CA VAL A 183 -13.73 15.03 -17.27
C VAL A 183 -14.79 15.35 -16.22
N LEU A 184 -15.33 16.56 -16.20
CA LEU A 184 -16.39 16.96 -15.27
C LEU A 184 -17.67 16.14 -15.49
N GLY A 185 -18.02 15.85 -16.75
CA GLY A 185 -19.11 14.92 -17.09
C GLY A 185 -18.87 13.50 -16.56
N GLY A 186 -17.62 13.06 -16.54
CA GLY A 186 -17.19 11.77 -16.00
C GLY A 186 -17.24 11.64 -14.47
N LEU A 187 -17.43 12.75 -13.76
CA LEU A 187 -17.65 12.73 -12.30
C LEU A 187 -19.09 12.35 -11.91
N VAL A 188 -20.03 12.36 -12.88
CA VAL A 188 -21.42 11.95 -12.62
C VAL A 188 -21.48 10.42 -12.56
N PRO A 189 -21.90 9.80 -11.43
CA PRO A 189 -21.98 8.36 -11.30
C PRO A 189 -22.95 7.73 -12.30
N ARG A 190 -22.43 6.92 -13.21
CA ARG A 190 -23.19 6.13 -14.18
C ARG A 190 -22.36 4.94 -14.64
N LEU A 191 -23.05 3.88 -15.07
CA LEU A 191 -22.47 2.67 -15.63
C LEU A 191 -23.14 2.37 -16.97
N ASP A 192 -22.44 1.72 -17.86
CA ASP A 192 -22.92 1.37 -19.20
C ASP A 192 -22.61 -0.12 -19.46
N GLY A 193 -23.61 -0.95 -19.17
CA GLY A 193 -23.54 -2.39 -19.37
C GLY A 193 -22.62 -3.16 -18.39
N PRO A 194 -22.61 -4.49 -18.51
CA PRO A 194 -21.88 -5.39 -17.59
C PRO A 194 -20.36 -5.14 -17.56
N GLU A 195 -19.79 -4.75 -18.70
CA GLU A 195 -18.35 -4.54 -18.81
C GLU A 195 -17.88 -3.31 -18.01
N SER A 196 -18.68 -2.23 -17.96
CA SER A 196 -18.37 -1.08 -17.12
C SER A 196 -18.42 -1.42 -15.63
N VAL A 197 -19.31 -2.36 -15.22
CA VAL A 197 -19.38 -2.88 -13.85
C VAL A 197 -18.14 -3.71 -13.52
N LEU A 198 -17.69 -4.56 -14.46
CA LEU A 198 -16.46 -5.34 -14.33
C LEU A 198 -15.26 -4.43 -14.11
N LEU A 199 -15.10 -3.40 -14.96
CA LEU A 199 -14.00 -2.45 -14.85
C LEU A 199 -14.10 -1.60 -13.57
N ALA A 200 -15.29 -1.16 -13.20
CA ALA A 200 -15.49 -0.46 -11.92
C ALA A 200 -15.09 -1.33 -10.71
N ALA A 201 -15.44 -2.62 -10.71
CA ALA A 201 -15.03 -3.57 -9.67
C ALA A 201 -13.50 -3.79 -9.69
N SER A 202 -12.90 -3.91 -10.88
CA SER A 202 -11.45 -4.01 -11.06
C SER A 202 -10.74 -2.77 -10.51
N MET A 203 -11.19 -1.56 -10.90
CA MET A 203 -10.62 -0.29 -10.42
C MET A 203 -10.76 -0.12 -8.91
N LEU A 204 -11.89 -0.53 -8.31
CA LEU A 204 -12.07 -0.56 -6.86
C LEU A 204 -11.16 -1.56 -6.17
N GLY A 205 -11.04 -2.77 -6.72
CA GLY A 205 -10.15 -3.83 -6.23
C GLY A 205 -8.69 -3.38 -6.23
N ALA A 206 -8.30 -2.74 -7.31
CA ALA A 206 -6.99 -2.15 -7.51
C ALA A 206 -6.71 -0.98 -6.54
N THR A 207 -7.72 -0.14 -6.24
CA THR A 207 -7.54 1.07 -5.43
C THR A 207 -7.71 0.82 -3.94
N VAL A 208 -8.61 -0.08 -3.48
CA VAL A 208 -8.85 -0.37 -2.04
C VAL A 208 -8.25 -1.73 -1.67
N MET A 209 -6.98 -1.91 -1.94
CA MET A 209 -6.30 -3.21 -1.82
C MET A 209 -6.38 -3.84 -0.43
N PRO A 210 -6.89 -5.07 -0.29
CA PRO A 210 -7.02 -5.75 1.01
C PRO A 210 -5.68 -6.00 1.69
N HIS A 211 -4.65 -6.39 0.94
CA HIS A 211 -3.32 -6.64 1.51
C HIS A 211 -2.66 -5.35 2.02
N ALA A 212 -2.91 -4.19 1.38
CA ALA A 212 -2.43 -2.90 1.87
C ALA A 212 -3.11 -2.50 3.21
N ILE A 213 -4.36 -2.95 3.46
CA ILE A 213 -5.04 -2.74 4.75
C ILE A 213 -4.29 -3.49 5.86
N TYR A 214 -3.92 -4.75 5.64
CA TYR A 214 -3.15 -5.51 6.61
C TYR A 214 -1.78 -4.90 6.84
N LEU A 215 -1.07 -4.60 5.75
CA LEU A 215 0.29 -4.06 5.79
C LEU A 215 0.37 -2.73 6.52
N HIS A 216 -0.52 -1.78 6.23
CA HIS A 216 -0.45 -0.44 6.82
C HIS A 216 -0.61 -0.47 8.34
N SER A 217 -1.48 -1.36 8.86
CA SER A 217 -1.58 -1.57 10.31
C SER A 217 -0.27 -2.09 10.92
N SER A 218 0.44 -2.97 10.21
CA SER A 218 1.74 -3.50 10.63
C SER A 218 2.84 -2.44 10.58
N LEU A 219 2.94 -1.69 9.49
CA LEU A 219 3.92 -0.61 9.35
C LEU A 219 3.73 0.48 10.42
N ALA A 220 2.47 0.86 10.69
CA ALA A 220 2.14 1.85 11.71
C ALA A 220 2.50 1.35 13.12
N ARG A 221 2.22 0.07 13.42
CA ARG A 221 2.65 -0.62 14.66
C ARG A 221 4.16 -0.58 14.82
N ASP A 222 4.90 -0.99 13.80
CA ASP A 222 6.35 -1.15 13.85
C ASP A 222 7.05 0.19 14.05
N ARG A 223 6.51 1.25 13.44
CA ARG A 223 7.00 2.60 13.65
C ARG A 223 6.86 3.05 15.10
N VAL A 224 5.68 2.85 15.71
CA VAL A 224 5.45 3.20 17.12
C VAL A 224 6.39 2.41 18.03
N ARG A 225 6.58 1.12 17.78
CA ARG A 225 7.51 0.27 18.53
C ARG A 225 8.96 0.73 18.37
N HIS A 226 9.37 1.12 17.17
CA HIS A 226 10.71 1.64 16.91
C HIS A 226 10.97 2.95 17.67
N ASP A 227 10.05 3.92 17.54
CA ASP A 227 10.19 5.22 18.21
C ASP A 227 10.25 5.08 19.73
N ALA A 228 9.45 4.19 20.31
CA ALA A 228 9.48 3.89 21.74
C ALA A 228 10.81 3.27 22.18
N ARG A 229 11.40 2.37 21.36
CA ARG A 229 12.73 1.79 21.63
C ARG A 229 13.85 2.83 21.60
N VAL A 230 13.81 3.72 20.60
CA VAL A 230 14.79 4.81 20.46
C VAL A 230 14.71 5.77 21.65
N GLN A 231 13.50 6.19 22.05
CA GLN A 231 13.31 7.07 23.21
C GLN A 231 13.82 6.42 24.50
N ARG A 232 13.58 5.13 24.70
CA ARG A 232 14.08 4.39 25.86
C ARG A 232 15.60 4.31 25.89
N ARG A 233 16.24 4.06 24.72
CA ARG A 233 17.71 4.06 24.64
C ARG A 233 18.30 5.41 25.02
N HIS A 234 17.70 6.51 24.54
CA HIS A 234 18.14 7.86 24.92
C HIS A 234 17.94 8.16 26.41
N ALA A 235 16.82 7.73 26.99
CA ALA A 235 16.56 7.90 28.43
C ALA A 235 17.54 7.09 29.29
N LEU A 236 17.88 5.86 28.88
CA LEU A 236 18.86 5.04 29.57
C LEU A 236 20.28 5.62 29.45
N ALA A 237 20.67 6.14 28.30
CA ALA A 237 21.95 6.80 28.09
C ALA A 237 22.08 8.06 28.96
N ALA A 238 21.05 8.93 28.98
CA ALA A 238 21.02 10.12 29.83
C ALA A 238 21.08 9.78 31.33
N GLY A 239 20.37 8.74 31.76
CA GLY A 239 20.42 8.29 33.14
C GLY A 239 21.75 7.59 33.53
N ALA A 240 22.49 7.08 32.56
CA ALA A 240 23.84 6.56 32.77
C ALA A 240 24.88 7.70 32.90
N GLU A 241 24.75 8.76 32.10
CA GLU A 241 25.58 9.96 32.16
C GLU A 241 25.38 10.73 33.49
N ASP A 242 24.15 10.87 33.99
CA ASP A 242 23.85 11.45 35.31
C ASP A 242 24.47 10.66 36.46
N ARG A 243 24.45 9.33 36.39
CA ARG A 243 25.08 8.47 37.39
C ARG A 243 26.59 8.52 37.32
N ALA A 244 27.19 8.60 36.12
CA ALA A 244 28.63 8.74 35.96
C ALA A 244 29.13 10.13 36.38
N GLY A 245 28.37 11.20 36.12
CA GLY A 245 28.67 12.55 36.59
C GLY A 245 28.55 12.71 38.10
N GLY A 246 27.62 12.01 38.75
CA GLY A 246 27.49 12.01 40.24
C GLY A 246 28.54 11.17 40.98
N ALA A 247 29.23 10.24 40.30
CA ALA A 247 30.26 9.38 40.89
C ALA A 247 31.65 10.05 40.96
N VAL A 248 31.84 11.21 40.35
CA VAL A 248 33.14 11.93 40.38
C VAL A 248 33.36 12.71 41.68
N ASP A 249 32.30 12.95 42.47
CA ASP A 249 32.39 13.67 43.77
C ASP A 249 32.40 12.76 45.02
N GLY A 250 32.40 11.45 44.89
CA GLY A 250 32.41 10.54 46.03
C GLY A 250 33.22 9.26 45.76
N GLY A 251 34.37 9.14 46.43
CA GLY A 251 35.37 8.10 46.43
C GLY A 251 34.98 6.70 45.91
N ALA A 252 35.98 6.10 45.30
CA ALA A 252 36.15 4.70 44.90
C ALA A 252 34.92 3.78 45.07
N ALA A 253 34.20 3.47 44.01
CA ALA A 253 33.20 2.43 43.99
C ALA A 253 33.68 1.28 43.08
N ASP A 254 33.70 0.09 43.68
CA ASP A 254 33.92 -1.21 43.06
C ASP A 254 33.16 -1.35 41.72
N GLY A 255 33.85 -1.96 40.75
CA GLY A 255 33.38 -2.10 39.38
C GLY A 255 32.00 -2.74 39.24
N VAL A 256 30.98 -1.91 39.11
CA VAL A 256 29.69 -2.32 38.59
C VAL A 256 29.78 -2.35 37.07
N VAL A 257 30.05 -3.51 36.53
CA VAL A 257 29.86 -3.78 35.10
C VAL A 257 28.37 -3.66 34.82
N VAL A 258 27.97 -2.54 34.20
CA VAL A 258 26.62 -2.40 33.66
C VAL A 258 26.55 -3.31 32.45
N GLU A 259 26.04 -4.52 32.64
CA GLU A 259 25.70 -5.44 31.57
C GLU A 259 24.62 -4.77 30.73
N VAL A 260 25.01 -4.18 29.60
CA VAL A 260 24.08 -3.69 28.59
C VAL A 260 23.43 -4.94 28.01
N ALA A 261 22.21 -5.24 28.43
CA ALA A 261 21.41 -6.32 27.90
C ALA A 261 21.29 -6.17 26.38
N THR A 262 22.18 -6.81 25.66
CA THR A 262 22.12 -7.03 24.21
C THR A 262 21.31 -8.29 23.95
N GLY A 263 20.00 -8.23 24.13
CA GLY A 263 19.12 -9.36 23.91
C GLY A 263 17.71 -8.88 23.52
N ASP A 264 17.05 -9.65 22.66
CA ASP A 264 15.68 -9.45 22.20
C ASP A 264 14.60 -9.52 23.34
N ASP A 265 15.00 -9.73 24.59
CA ASP A 265 14.15 -9.85 25.78
C ASP A 265 13.75 -8.50 26.41
N VAL A 266 13.89 -7.39 25.66
CA VAL A 266 13.45 -6.08 26.15
C VAL A 266 11.93 -6.04 26.14
N ALA A 267 11.31 -6.04 27.32
CA ALA A 267 9.87 -5.92 27.51
C ALA A 267 9.24 -4.89 26.55
N VAL A 268 8.19 -5.32 25.86
CA VAL A 268 7.45 -4.46 24.91
C VAL A 268 7.02 -3.19 25.64
N PRO A 269 7.37 -1.99 25.16
CA PRO A 269 6.94 -0.75 25.79
C PRO A 269 5.42 -0.70 25.91
N GLY A 270 4.92 -0.25 27.04
CA GLY A 270 3.47 -0.03 27.21
C GLY A 270 2.92 0.95 26.16
N PRO A 271 1.59 1.01 25.98
CA PRO A 271 0.98 1.89 24.98
C PRO A 271 1.39 3.36 25.23
N PRO A 272 1.62 4.15 24.15
CA PRO A 272 2.03 5.54 24.29
C PRO A 272 0.96 6.36 25.02
N SER A 273 1.38 7.43 25.71
CA SER A 273 0.45 8.31 26.42
C SER A 273 -0.56 8.97 25.46
N PRO A 274 -1.78 9.30 25.93
CA PRO A 274 -2.83 9.88 25.07
C PRO A 274 -2.42 11.12 24.24
N PRO A 275 -1.63 12.08 24.76
CA PRO A 275 -1.16 13.21 23.95
C PRO A 275 -0.24 12.79 22.81
N VAL A 276 0.63 11.80 23.03
CA VAL A 276 1.52 11.24 22.00
C VAL A 276 0.70 10.56 20.91
N VAL A 277 -0.28 9.73 21.31
CA VAL A 277 -1.19 9.06 20.36
C VAL A 277 -1.94 10.07 19.50
N ARG A 278 -2.49 11.15 20.07
CA ARG A 278 -3.18 12.21 19.30
C ARG A 278 -2.26 12.84 18.25
N ARG A 279 -1.01 13.13 18.63
CA ARG A 279 -0.03 13.70 17.71
C ARG A 279 0.32 12.72 16.59
N LEU A 280 0.53 11.45 16.91
CA LEU A 280 0.80 10.40 15.92
C LEU A 280 -0.38 10.24 14.97
N LEU A 281 -1.62 10.21 15.45
CA LEU A 281 -2.81 10.09 14.61
C LEU A 281 -2.98 11.30 13.67
N THR A 282 -2.64 12.52 14.13
CA THR A 282 -2.67 13.70 13.26
C THR A 282 -1.62 13.59 12.16
N ALA A 283 -0.40 13.18 12.48
CA ALA A 283 0.66 12.95 11.49
C ALA A 283 0.27 11.84 10.50
N THR A 284 -0.24 10.72 11.00
CA THR A 284 -0.74 9.59 10.18
C THR A 284 -1.85 10.02 9.23
N ARG A 285 -2.78 10.85 9.67
CA ARG A 285 -3.85 11.38 8.80
C ARG A 285 -3.29 12.13 7.61
N TRP A 286 -2.32 13.03 7.84
CA TRP A 286 -1.69 13.80 6.77
C TRP A 286 -0.82 12.93 5.86
N ASP A 287 -0.09 11.98 6.43
CA ASP A 287 0.69 10.99 5.68
C ASP A 287 -0.21 10.19 4.72
N VAL A 288 -1.32 9.65 5.21
CA VAL A 288 -2.31 8.91 4.41
C VAL A 288 -2.92 9.79 3.31
N VAL A 289 -3.37 10.99 3.65
CA VAL A 289 -3.98 11.90 2.66
C VAL A 289 -2.98 12.27 1.57
N ALA A 290 -1.76 12.68 1.94
CA ALA A 290 -0.75 13.08 0.97
C ALA A 290 -0.34 11.92 0.05
N ALA A 291 -0.10 10.74 0.63
CA ALA A 291 0.31 9.56 -0.12
C ALA A 291 -0.78 9.07 -1.09
N LEU A 292 -2.04 9.03 -0.65
CA LEU A 292 -3.15 8.57 -1.50
C LEU A 292 -3.64 9.62 -2.49
N VAL A 293 -3.52 10.91 -2.19
CA VAL A 293 -3.75 11.96 -3.20
C VAL A 293 -2.73 11.84 -4.31
N LEU A 294 -1.45 11.59 -4.00
CA LEU A 294 -0.43 11.37 -5.02
C LEU A 294 -0.75 10.12 -5.85
N ALA A 295 -0.96 8.96 -5.23
CA ALA A 295 -1.26 7.72 -5.93
C ALA A 295 -2.57 7.81 -6.73
N GLY A 296 -3.61 8.42 -6.16
CA GLY A 296 -4.89 8.64 -6.84
C GLY A 296 -4.76 9.58 -8.04
N SER A 297 -3.92 10.61 -7.96
CA SER A 297 -3.63 11.50 -9.08
C SER A 297 -2.97 10.75 -10.23
N VAL A 298 -2.06 9.82 -9.94
CA VAL A 298 -1.44 8.95 -10.97
C VAL A 298 -2.48 8.05 -11.64
N ASN A 299 -3.36 7.43 -10.86
CA ASN A 299 -4.43 6.57 -11.38
C ASN A 299 -5.41 7.35 -12.27
N ILE A 300 -5.82 8.54 -11.83
CA ILE A 300 -6.66 9.44 -12.63
C ILE A 300 -5.91 9.86 -13.91
N ALA A 301 -4.63 10.21 -13.80
CA ALA A 301 -3.81 10.59 -14.96
C ALA A 301 -3.76 9.50 -16.02
N MET A 302 -3.59 8.22 -15.62
CA MET A 302 -3.60 7.08 -16.53
C MET A 302 -4.94 6.94 -17.27
N LEU A 303 -6.06 7.02 -16.55
CA LEU A 303 -7.39 6.95 -17.14
C LEU A 303 -7.62 8.13 -18.11
N LEU A 304 -7.28 9.35 -17.71
CA LEU A 304 -7.45 10.54 -18.55
C LEU A 304 -6.57 10.48 -19.81
N LEU A 305 -5.33 10.01 -19.69
CA LEU A 305 -4.43 9.82 -20.83
C LEU A 305 -5.02 8.81 -21.82
N ALA A 306 -5.54 7.69 -21.32
CA ALA A 306 -6.20 6.68 -22.14
C ALA A 306 -7.48 7.24 -22.78
N ALA A 307 -8.33 7.92 -22.01
CA ALA A 307 -9.58 8.50 -22.49
C ALA A 307 -9.39 9.57 -23.58
N ALA A 308 -8.30 10.31 -23.52
CA ALA A 308 -8.00 11.36 -24.50
C ALA A 308 -7.40 10.80 -25.82
N ASN A 309 -6.68 9.66 -25.77
CA ASN A 309 -5.84 9.23 -26.89
C ASN A 309 -6.22 7.88 -27.51
N LEU A 310 -6.95 7.02 -26.78
CA LEU A 310 -7.17 5.63 -27.19
C LEU A 310 -8.55 5.32 -27.79
N PRO A 311 -9.65 6.04 -27.51
CA PRO A 311 -10.97 5.68 -28.02
C PRO A 311 -11.02 5.60 -29.53
N GLY A 312 -11.70 4.56 -30.06
CA GLY A 312 -11.87 4.34 -31.50
C GLY A 312 -10.63 3.76 -32.21
N ARG A 313 -9.53 3.52 -31.51
CA ARG A 313 -8.36 2.82 -32.07
C ARG A 313 -8.44 1.33 -31.77
N THR A 314 -8.20 0.49 -32.76
CA THR A 314 -8.21 -0.97 -32.61
C THR A 314 -7.02 -1.44 -31.79
N GLY A 315 -7.25 -2.42 -30.88
CA GLY A 315 -6.20 -3.07 -30.09
C GLY A 315 -5.68 -2.26 -28.92
N THR A 316 -6.26 -1.09 -28.59
CA THR A 316 -5.81 -0.23 -27.47
C THR A 316 -6.39 -0.63 -26.11
N ASP A 317 -7.13 -1.71 -26.07
CA ASP A 317 -7.64 -2.35 -24.84
C ASP A 317 -6.59 -3.24 -24.13
N SER A 318 -5.40 -3.35 -24.71
CA SER A 318 -4.22 -3.97 -24.08
C SER A 318 -3.16 -2.92 -23.70
N ILE A 319 -2.31 -3.23 -22.75
CA ILE A 319 -1.20 -2.36 -22.34
C ILE A 319 -0.23 -2.16 -23.51
N GLU A 320 0.04 -3.21 -24.28
CA GLU A 320 0.90 -3.18 -25.47
C GLU A 320 0.32 -2.24 -26.55
N GLY A 321 -0.98 -2.37 -26.82
CA GLY A 321 -1.66 -1.52 -27.78
C GLY A 321 -1.76 -0.07 -27.31
N ALA A 322 -2.00 0.17 -26.02
CA ALA A 322 -1.96 1.50 -25.43
C ALA A 322 -0.56 2.13 -25.53
N HIS A 323 0.51 1.36 -25.28
CA HIS A 323 1.90 1.81 -25.44
C HIS A 323 2.18 2.20 -26.91
N ALA A 324 1.82 1.36 -27.87
CA ALA A 324 2.00 1.65 -29.29
C ALA A 324 1.21 2.90 -29.75
N ALA A 325 -0.02 3.08 -29.23
CA ALA A 325 -0.81 4.28 -29.51
C ALA A 325 -0.22 5.55 -28.88
N ILE A 326 0.32 5.46 -27.67
CA ILE A 326 1.08 6.55 -27.00
C ILE A 326 2.33 6.89 -27.83
N GLU A 327 3.09 5.89 -28.25
CA GLU A 327 4.26 6.09 -29.09
C GLU A 327 3.93 6.82 -30.39
N SER A 328 2.88 6.38 -31.09
CA SER A 328 2.46 6.97 -32.37
C SER A 328 1.91 8.39 -32.22
N SER A 329 1.27 8.74 -31.08
CA SER A 329 0.62 10.05 -30.89
C SER A 329 1.48 11.06 -30.12
N LEU A 330 2.27 10.60 -29.15
CA LEU A 330 3.03 11.47 -28.23
C LEU A 330 4.56 11.29 -28.39
N GLY A 331 4.98 10.34 -29.22
CA GLY A 331 6.36 10.06 -29.53
C GLY A 331 7.04 9.01 -28.63
N PRO A 332 8.21 8.50 -29.05
CA PRO A 332 8.88 7.38 -28.38
C PRO A 332 9.37 7.72 -26.95
N GLY A 333 9.68 8.99 -26.67
CA GLY A 333 10.11 9.41 -25.34
C GLY A 333 9.03 9.21 -24.28
N VAL A 334 7.78 9.55 -24.59
CA VAL A 334 6.63 9.36 -23.68
C VAL A 334 6.32 7.86 -23.52
N ALA A 335 6.42 7.08 -24.60
CA ALA A 335 6.24 5.64 -24.55
C ALA A 335 7.30 4.95 -23.66
N VAL A 336 8.57 5.35 -23.77
CA VAL A 336 9.62 4.85 -22.86
C VAL A 336 9.35 5.23 -21.41
N LEU A 337 8.93 6.47 -21.12
CA LEU A 337 8.57 6.89 -19.75
C LEU A 337 7.41 6.07 -19.19
N PHE A 338 6.42 5.74 -20.02
CA PHE A 338 5.33 4.85 -19.65
C PHE A 338 5.83 3.45 -19.30
N GLY A 339 6.69 2.85 -20.15
CA GLY A 339 7.29 1.53 -19.90
C GLY A 339 8.15 1.49 -18.63
N VAL A 340 8.96 2.54 -18.40
CA VAL A 340 9.76 2.69 -17.17
C VAL A 340 8.86 2.84 -15.94
N GLY A 341 7.77 3.61 -16.06
CA GLY A 341 6.76 3.73 -15.00
C GLY A 341 6.13 2.38 -14.65
N LEU A 342 5.75 1.60 -15.65
CA LEU A 342 5.19 0.26 -15.48
C LEU A 342 6.19 -0.72 -14.84
N LEU A 343 7.46 -0.68 -15.24
CA LEU A 343 8.52 -1.50 -14.64
C LEU A 343 8.74 -1.13 -13.18
N ALA A 344 8.83 0.16 -12.89
CA ALA A 344 8.97 0.65 -11.52
C ALA A 344 7.77 0.24 -10.66
N SER A 345 6.57 0.33 -11.21
CA SER A 345 5.32 -0.12 -10.58
C SER A 345 5.39 -1.60 -10.19
N GLY A 346 5.68 -2.49 -11.15
CA GLY A 346 5.77 -3.94 -10.91
C GLY A 346 6.82 -4.32 -9.88
N LEU A 347 8.02 -3.71 -9.93
CA LEU A 347 9.11 -4.01 -8.99
C LEU A 347 8.84 -3.47 -7.57
N ALA A 348 8.23 -2.29 -7.47
CA ALA A 348 7.95 -1.67 -6.19
C ALA A 348 6.79 -2.38 -5.47
N SER A 349 5.68 -2.63 -6.17
CA SER A 349 4.49 -3.29 -5.61
C SER A 349 4.78 -4.72 -5.17
N THR A 350 5.58 -5.46 -5.94
CA THR A 350 6.07 -6.80 -5.59
C THR A 350 6.69 -6.89 -4.19
N SER A 351 7.52 -5.91 -3.87
CA SER A 351 8.19 -5.88 -2.56
C SER A 351 7.18 -5.63 -1.42
N VAL A 352 6.20 -4.78 -1.69
CA VAL A 352 5.13 -4.42 -0.74
C VAL A 352 4.16 -5.60 -0.55
N GLY A 353 3.75 -6.27 -1.64
CA GLY A 353 2.87 -7.44 -1.62
C GLY A 353 3.47 -8.63 -0.85
N ALA A 354 4.74 -8.93 -1.11
CA ALA A 354 5.45 -9.99 -0.40
C ALA A 354 5.55 -9.73 1.11
N TYR A 355 5.81 -8.48 1.50
CA TYR A 355 5.85 -8.09 2.91
C TYR A 355 4.47 -8.19 3.56
N ALA A 356 3.42 -7.71 2.88
CA ALA A 356 2.04 -7.82 3.35
C ALA A 356 1.63 -9.27 3.61
N GLY A 357 1.94 -10.17 2.69
CA GLY A 357 1.61 -11.59 2.85
C GLY A 357 2.37 -12.26 4.00
N ALA A 358 3.64 -11.89 4.25
CA ALA A 358 4.38 -12.39 5.40
C ALA A 358 3.78 -11.91 6.73
N GLU A 359 3.34 -10.65 6.80
CA GLU A 359 2.66 -10.09 7.97
C GLU A 359 1.31 -10.77 8.22
N ILE A 360 0.53 -11.06 7.17
CA ILE A 360 -0.74 -11.78 7.26
C ILE A 360 -0.51 -13.19 7.81
N MET A 361 0.47 -13.91 7.28
CA MET A 361 0.80 -15.26 7.72
C MET A 361 1.30 -15.28 9.17
N SER A 362 2.22 -14.40 9.51
CA SER A 362 2.77 -14.27 10.86
C SER A 362 1.69 -13.92 11.89
N GLY A 363 0.81 -12.95 11.58
CA GLY A 363 -0.23 -12.51 12.49
C GLY A 363 -1.37 -13.51 12.68
N LEU A 364 -1.81 -14.19 11.61
CA LEU A 364 -2.93 -15.13 11.67
C LEU A 364 -2.52 -16.53 12.13
N LEU A 365 -1.43 -17.08 11.58
CA LEU A 365 -1.02 -18.46 11.82
C LEU A 365 0.10 -18.59 12.86
N HIS A 366 0.73 -17.47 13.26
CA HIS A 366 1.92 -17.45 14.11
C HIS A 366 3.10 -18.23 13.52
N VAL A 367 3.15 -18.35 12.18
CA VAL A 367 4.21 -19.03 11.43
C VAL A 367 5.03 -17.97 10.69
N ARG A 368 6.35 -18.03 10.85
CA ARG A 368 7.29 -17.19 10.11
C ARG A 368 7.84 -17.96 8.92
N VAL A 369 7.45 -17.58 7.73
CA VAL A 369 8.00 -18.11 6.47
C VAL A 369 8.95 -17.06 5.90
N SER A 370 10.08 -17.50 5.34
CA SER A 370 11.00 -16.57 4.69
C SER A 370 10.33 -15.90 3.50
N LEU A 371 10.51 -14.59 3.35
CA LEU A 371 9.95 -13.81 2.22
C LEU A 371 10.34 -14.42 0.87
N LEU A 372 11.58 -14.91 0.77
CA LEU A 372 12.09 -15.54 -0.46
C LEU A 372 11.39 -16.85 -0.78
N ALA A 373 11.17 -17.73 0.23
CA ALA A 373 10.48 -19.01 0.02
C ALA A 373 9.02 -18.76 -0.41
N ARG A 374 8.33 -17.81 0.24
CA ARG A 374 6.97 -17.43 -0.13
C ARG A 374 6.92 -16.89 -1.56
N ARG A 375 7.85 -15.99 -1.92
CA ARG A 375 7.93 -15.41 -3.26
C ARG A 375 8.16 -16.46 -4.35
N LEU A 376 9.00 -17.45 -4.08
CA LEU A 376 9.24 -18.54 -5.01
C LEU A 376 7.95 -19.34 -5.31
N VAL A 377 7.13 -19.60 -4.28
CA VAL A 377 5.85 -20.30 -4.44
C VAL A 377 4.85 -19.47 -5.25
N THR A 378 4.74 -18.17 -4.97
CA THR A 378 3.77 -17.29 -5.66
C THR A 378 4.20 -16.90 -7.08
N LEU A 379 5.48 -17.05 -7.42
CA LEU A 379 6.00 -16.83 -8.76
C LEU A 379 5.55 -17.91 -9.77
N VAL A 380 5.40 -19.16 -9.32
CA VAL A 380 5.05 -20.29 -10.19
C VAL A 380 3.72 -20.07 -10.92
N PRO A 381 2.59 -19.72 -10.25
CA PRO A 381 1.34 -19.44 -10.94
C PRO A 381 1.46 -18.34 -12.00
N ALA A 382 2.21 -17.27 -11.72
CA ALA A 382 2.41 -16.16 -12.67
C ALA A 382 3.14 -16.62 -13.94
N ILE A 383 4.22 -17.41 -13.79
CA ILE A 383 4.98 -17.95 -14.92
C ILE A 383 4.11 -18.94 -15.74
N VAL A 384 3.35 -19.81 -15.06
CA VAL A 384 2.44 -20.74 -15.73
C VAL A 384 1.40 -19.96 -16.54
N LEU A 385 0.75 -18.96 -15.95
CA LEU A 385 -0.24 -18.13 -16.66
C LEU A 385 0.38 -17.40 -17.87
N LEU A 386 1.57 -16.84 -17.75
CA LEU A 386 2.27 -16.23 -18.88
C LEU A 386 2.58 -17.25 -20.00
N ALA A 387 2.84 -18.51 -19.64
CA ALA A 387 3.12 -19.58 -20.61
C ALA A 387 1.86 -20.09 -21.34
N THR A 388 0.65 -19.83 -20.82
CA THR A 388 -0.63 -20.26 -21.46
C THR A 388 -0.98 -19.44 -22.71
N GLY A 389 -0.35 -18.27 -22.90
CA GLY A 389 -0.68 -17.37 -24.01
C GLY A 389 -1.99 -16.56 -23.83
N VAL A 390 -2.63 -16.63 -22.66
CA VAL A 390 -3.77 -15.76 -22.32
C VAL A 390 -3.31 -14.33 -22.30
N SER A 391 -4.17 -13.40 -22.73
CA SER A 391 -3.85 -11.95 -22.75
C SER A 391 -3.36 -11.47 -21.39
N PRO A 392 -2.13 -10.93 -21.30
CA PRO A 392 -1.58 -10.46 -20.03
C PRO A 392 -2.43 -9.34 -19.41
N THR A 393 -2.93 -8.41 -20.23
CA THR A 393 -3.81 -7.32 -19.76
C THR A 393 -5.10 -7.87 -19.15
N TRP A 394 -5.71 -8.89 -19.77
CA TRP A 394 -6.89 -9.54 -19.19
C TRP A 394 -6.60 -10.20 -17.85
N LEU A 395 -5.48 -10.90 -17.73
CA LEU A 395 -5.04 -11.48 -16.44
C LEU A 395 -4.86 -10.41 -15.36
N LEU A 396 -4.31 -9.24 -15.72
CA LEU A 396 -4.20 -8.11 -14.81
C LEU A 396 -5.57 -7.60 -14.36
N VAL A 397 -6.51 -7.38 -15.28
CA VAL A 397 -7.87 -6.91 -14.92
C VAL A 397 -8.58 -7.92 -14.01
N VAL A 398 -8.53 -9.23 -14.35
CA VAL A 398 -9.16 -10.29 -13.55
C VAL A 398 -8.52 -10.40 -12.16
N SER A 399 -7.21 -10.27 -12.06
CA SER A 399 -6.54 -10.28 -10.74
C SER A 399 -7.10 -9.18 -9.81
N GLN A 400 -7.37 -7.97 -10.35
CA GLN A 400 -7.95 -6.88 -9.57
C GLN A 400 -9.40 -7.14 -9.16
N VAL A 401 -10.16 -7.85 -10.00
CA VAL A 401 -11.49 -8.33 -9.62
C VAL A 401 -11.40 -9.30 -8.43
N VAL A 402 -10.46 -10.24 -8.45
CA VAL A 402 -10.22 -11.14 -7.30
C VAL A 402 -9.88 -10.34 -6.04
N LEU A 403 -9.05 -9.29 -6.16
CA LEU A 403 -8.74 -8.40 -5.05
C LEU A 403 -10.00 -7.72 -4.49
N SER A 404 -10.91 -7.27 -5.38
CA SER A 404 -12.16 -6.63 -4.96
C SER A 404 -13.01 -7.54 -4.05
N PHE A 405 -13.08 -8.83 -4.35
CA PHE A 405 -13.74 -9.82 -3.48
C PHE A 405 -13.02 -10.00 -2.13
N GLY A 406 -11.72 -9.74 -2.06
CA GLY A 406 -10.95 -9.77 -0.82
C GLY A 406 -11.20 -8.62 0.12
N ILE A 407 -11.63 -7.45 -0.37
CA ILE A 407 -11.76 -6.21 0.42
C ILE A 407 -12.70 -6.38 1.62
N PRO A 408 -13.91 -6.94 1.49
CA PRO A 408 -14.84 -7.10 2.62
C PRO A 408 -14.23 -7.88 3.78
N PHE A 409 -13.40 -8.88 3.51
CA PHE A 409 -12.75 -9.70 4.54
C PHE A 409 -11.70 -8.91 5.33
N ALA A 410 -11.01 -7.95 4.74
CA ALA A 410 -10.11 -7.06 5.46
C ALA A 410 -10.86 -5.93 6.17
N MET A 411 -11.84 -5.33 5.48
CA MET A 411 -12.50 -4.11 5.89
C MET A 411 -13.54 -4.32 7.00
N VAL A 412 -14.38 -5.34 6.90
CA VAL A 412 -15.44 -5.59 7.90
C VAL A 412 -14.87 -5.82 9.30
N PRO A 413 -13.84 -6.67 9.49
CA PRO A 413 -13.18 -6.76 10.79
C PRO A 413 -12.52 -5.46 11.24
N LEU A 414 -11.85 -4.75 10.33
CA LEU A 414 -11.21 -3.46 10.65
C LEU A 414 -12.23 -2.47 11.23
N VAL A 415 -13.38 -2.32 10.56
CA VAL A 415 -14.46 -1.42 10.99
C VAL A 415 -15.03 -1.83 12.36
N ARG A 416 -15.18 -3.13 12.60
CA ARG A 416 -15.65 -3.65 13.91
C ARG A 416 -14.62 -3.42 15.01
N ILE A 417 -13.36 -3.73 14.76
CA ILE A 417 -12.26 -3.62 15.72
C ILE A 417 -12.01 -2.14 16.07
N THR A 418 -12.06 -1.23 15.10
CA THR A 418 -11.82 0.20 15.35
C THR A 418 -12.95 0.91 16.10
N ARG A 419 -14.09 0.26 16.28
CA ARG A 419 -15.19 0.69 17.18
C ARG A 419 -15.05 0.16 18.61
N ASP A 420 -14.26 -0.88 18.81
CA ASP A 420 -14.12 -1.58 20.10
C ASP A 420 -13.46 -0.67 21.16
N ALA A 421 -14.25 -0.30 22.19
CA ALA A 421 -13.77 0.52 23.28
C ALA A 421 -12.73 -0.19 24.16
N GLY A 422 -12.78 -1.52 24.26
CA GLY A 422 -11.82 -2.32 25.01
C GLY A 422 -10.43 -2.28 24.39
N LEU A 423 -10.33 -2.15 23.05
CA LEU A 423 -9.06 -2.06 22.33
C LEU A 423 -8.57 -0.63 22.12
N LEU A 424 -9.44 0.27 21.65
CA LEU A 424 -9.06 1.63 21.27
C LEU A 424 -9.33 2.67 22.35
N GLY A 425 -10.03 2.32 23.43
CA GLY A 425 -10.35 3.24 24.51
C GLY A 425 -11.06 4.50 24.01
N GLY A 426 -10.57 5.66 24.41
CA GLY A 426 -11.07 6.98 23.98
C GLY A 426 -10.78 7.31 22.51
N PHE A 427 -9.99 6.49 21.79
CA PHE A 427 -9.68 6.66 20.37
C PHE A 427 -10.58 5.83 19.45
N ARG A 428 -11.61 5.17 19.96
CA ARG A 428 -12.59 4.44 19.13
C ARG A 428 -13.22 5.35 18.07
N ASN A 429 -13.75 4.76 17.00
CA ASN A 429 -14.43 5.52 15.95
C ASN A 429 -15.69 6.20 16.47
N GLY A 430 -15.85 7.49 16.15
CA GLY A 430 -17.12 8.18 16.31
C GLY A 430 -18.17 7.67 15.32
N LEU A 431 -19.45 8.03 15.57
CA LEU A 431 -20.57 7.56 14.77
C LEU A 431 -20.43 7.88 13.28
N ALA A 432 -20.04 9.12 12.93
CA ALA A 432 -19.87 9.55 11.54
C ALA A 432 -18.82 8.70 10.80
N THR A 433 -17.65 8.47 11.42
CA THR A 433 -16.59 7.60 10.85
C THR A 433 -17.08 6.16 10.70
N GLN A 434 -17.85 5.67 11.66
CA GLN A 434 -18.39 4.32 11.64
C GLN A 434 -19.42 4.14 10.52
N VAL A 435 -20.34 5.10 10.36
CA VAL A 435 -21.33 5.09 9.28
C VAL A 435 -20.63 5.17 7.91
N ALA A 436 -19.68 6.09 7.75
CA ALA A 436 -18.92 6.20 6.51
C ALA A 436 -18.17 4.89 6.16
N ALA A 437 -17.53 4.26 7.15
CA ALA A 437 -16.80 3.00 6.93
C ALA A 437 -17.74 1.83 6.55
N TRP A 438 -18.94 1.75 7.17
CA TRP A 438 -19.93 0.75 6.78
C TRP A 438 -20.55 1.05 5.41
N ALA A 439 -20.75 2.33 5.05
CA ALA A 439 -21.20 2.72 3.71
C ALA A 439 -20.21 2.28 2.64
N VAL A 440 -18.90 2.50 2.88
CA VAL A 440 -17.84 2.01 1.99
C VAL A 440 -17.89 0.49 1.85
N ALA A 441 -18.01 -0.26 2.95
CA ALA A 441 -18.13 -1.71 2.91
C ALA A 441 -19.35 -2.16 2.10
N ALA A 442 -20.50 -1.51 2.30
CA ALA A 442 -21.73 -1.82 1.59
C ALA A 442 -21.62 -1.57 0.08
N VAL A 443 -21.00 -0.46 -0.35
CA VAL A 443 -20.79 -0.15 -1.76
C VAL A 443 -19.91 -1.22 -2.43
N ILE A 444 -18.84 -1.64 -1.78
CA ILE A 444 -17.93 -2.68 -2.32
C ILE A 444 -18.65 -4.03 -2.43
N VAL A 445 -19.39 -4.42 -1.38
CA VAL A 445 -20.14 -5.67 -1.39
C VAL A 445 -21.23 -5.63 -2.48
N ALA A 446 -21.97 -4.52 -2.59
CA ALA A 446 -23.02 -4.36 -3.61
C ALA A 446 -22.45 -4.47 -5.02
N LEU A 447 -21.30 -3.84 -5.30
CA LEU A 447 -20.65 -3.92 -6.60
C LEU A 447 -20.18 -5.35 -6.93
N ASN A 448 -19.58 -6.05 -5.95
CA ASN A 448 -19.16 -7.44 -6.14
C ASN A 448 -20.36 -8.39 -6.35
N LEU A 449 -21.47 -8.16 -5.66
CA LEU A 449 -22.70 -8.94 -5.88
C LEU A 449 -23.32 -8.63 -7.25
N ALA A 450 -23.33 -7.37 -7.69
CA ALA A 450 -23.78 -6.99 -9.01
C ALA A 450 -22.92 -7.65 -10.10
N LEU A 451 -21.60 -7.68 -9.92
CA LEU A 451 -20.70 -8.35 -10.86
C LEU A 451 -20.99 -9.86 -10.94
N LEU A 452 -21.15 -10.53 -9.79
CA LEU A 452 -21.52 -11.96 -9.77
C LEU A 452 -22.85 -12.19 -10.47
N TRP A 453 -23.87 -11.38 -10.16
CA TRP A 453 -25.16 -11.49 -10.80
C TRP A 453 -25.04 -11.39 -12.32
N LEU A 454 -24.36 -10.36 -12.83
CA LEU A 454 -24.17 -10.16 -14.27
C LEU A 454 -23.36 -11.30 -14.92
N THR A 455 -22.43 -11.91 -14.21
CA THR A 455 -21.63 -13.03 -14.73
C THR A 455 -22.45 -14.32 -14.87
N PHE A 456 -23.49 -14.51 -14.02
CA PHE A 456 -24.31 -15.73 -14.05
C PHE A 456 -25.61 -15.58 -14.83
N THR A 457 -26.06 -14.34 -15.14
CA THR A 457 -27.33 -14.06 -15.82
C THR A 457 -27.19 -13.45 -17.20
N GLY A 458 -26.00 -12.94 -17.56
CA GLY A 458 -25.67 -12.40 -18.90
C GLY A 458 -24.93 -13.42 -19.69
#